data_2460a29d8ca5b99c302ef58f3fa03dd6
#
_entry.id   2460a29d8ca5b99c302ef58f3fa03dd6
#
_cell.length_a   1.000
_cell.length_b   1.000
_cell.length_c   1.000
_cell.angle_alpha   90.00
_cell.angle_beta   90.00
_cell.angle_gamma   90.00
#
_symmetry.space_group_name_H-M   'P 1'
#
loop_
_entity.id
_entity.type
_entity.pdbx_description
1 polymer ?
#
loop_
_entity_poly.entity_id
_entity_poly.type
_entity_poly.pdbx_seq_one_letter_code
_entity_poly.pdbx_strand_id
1 'polypeptide(L)'
;MKIKYLIIGLLSTLALASCNSNDDLGTAEIEIPGITINGDVDCCTAEEALQVYKFLQTLHIVPELSLTVGGKYNVFAYTATGKFHTGYNEVYFVATKKSSGNYVKDFNITAITPLMTMTKMNMKHSTPVGASVEGFSDGLPALKRGWVSFLMNSGDAGSWTLAYDANVLGTDGSTDATEINVEPLPDGQKWLQSFKVGDDAYILSLVKPTEWKTGSNPIRAYVSKKSNPITTPYALAAEQFTIDIDPRMPDMGHHGSPDNAPLRRQADGSYAGTVNLTMTGLWRIHLTVRDSQGNVVAGGDNLSDGFSSLYWDVTI
;
A
#
# COMPACT_ATOMS: atom_id res chain seq x y z
N MET A 1 58.90 3.42 6.54
CA MET A 1 58.08 3.73 7.73
C MET A 1 56.79 2.95 7.64
N LYS A 2 56.65 1.83 8.40
CA LYS A 2 55.50 0.91 8.33
C LYS A 2 54.52 1.28 9.44
N ILE A 3 53.32 1.68 9.11
CA ILE A 3 52.23 1.91 10.07
C ILE A 3 51.43 0.61 10.15
N LYS A 4 51.42 0.02 11.35
CA LYS A 4 50.61 -1.15 11.71
C LYS A 4 49.26 -0.66 12.19
N TYR A 5 48.19 -1.11 11.53
CA TYR A 5 46.82 -0.97 12.02
C TYR A 5 46.52 -2.07 13.04
N LEU A 6 46.19 -1.68 14.24
CA LEU A 6 45.75 -2.55 15.32
C LEU A 6 44.23 -2.73 15.20
N ILE A 7 43.81 -3.92 14.87
CA ILE A 7 42.37 -4.31 14.84
C ILE A 7 42.06 -4.78 16.26
N ILE A 8 41.26 -4.01 17.00
CA ILE A 8 40.71 -4.44 18.28
C ILE A 8 39.42 -5.17 18.00
N GLY A 9 39.45 -6.50 18.04
CA GLY A 9 38.30 -7.35 18.02
C GLY A 9 37.58 -7.31 19.36
N LEU A 10 36.34 -6.82 19.36
CA LEU A 10 35.46 -6.89 20.53
C LEU A 10 34.79 -8.28 20.51
N LEU A 11 35.28 -9.18 21.34
CA LEU A 11 34.65 -10.46 21.64
C LEU A 11 33.47 -10.21 22.57
N SER A 12 32.26 -10.28 22.06
CA SER A 12 31.05 -10.34 22.91
C SER A 12 30.85 -11.76 23.40
N THR A 13 31.14 -11.99 24.66
CA THR A 13 30.83 -13.24 25.39
C THR A 13 29.31 -13.32 25.59
N LEU A 14 28.68 -14.26 24.93
CA LEU A 14 27.31 -14.71 25.31
C LEU A 14 27.38 -15.39 26.66
N ALA A 15 26.89 -14.75 27.70
CA ALA A 15 26.59 -15.39 28.96
C ALA A 15 25.27 -16.14 28.82
N LEU A 16 25.31 -17.47 28.76
CA LEU A 16 24.16 -18.34 28.95
C LEU A 16 23.77 -18.27 30.42
N ALA A 17 22.77 -17.48 30.77
CA ALA A 17 22.16 -17.52 32.08
C ALA A 17 21.26 -18.77 32.18
N SER A 18 21.67 -19.70 33.03
CA SER A 18 20.91 -20.85 33.46
C SER A 18 19.62 -20.41 34.16
N CYS A 19 18.47 -20.95 33.76
CA CYS A 19 17.22 -20.80 34.48
C CYS A 19 17.36 -21.40 35.89
N ASN A 20 17.25 -20.56 36.91
CA ASN A 20 16.96 -21.02 38.27
C ASN A 20 15.60 -20.44 38.68
N SER A 21 14.68 -21.32 39.01
CA SER A 21 13.32 -21.03 39.46
C SER A 21 13.31 -20.27 40.77
N ASN A 22 12.44 -19.31 40.86
CA ASN A 22 12.10 -18.42 41.97
C ASN A 22 12.99 -17.15 42.02
N ASP A 23 12.45 -16.11 41.44
CA ASP A 23 12.39 -14.79 42.07
C ASP A 23 11.73 -13.82 41.10
N ASP A 24 11.02 -12.86 41.63
CA ASP A 24 10.45 -11.67 40.98
C ASP A 24 11.28 -11.26 39.76
N LEU A 25 10.90 -11.73 38.59
CA LEU A 25 11.35 -11.16 37.34
C LEU A 25 10.66 -9.79 37.23
N GLY A 26 11.33 -8.80 37.78
CA GLY A 26 11.01 -7.44 37.44
C GLY A 26 10.90 -7.35 35.94
N THR A 27 9.69 -7.14 35.46
CA THR A 27 9.41 -6.94 34.04
C THR A 27 10.34 -5.87 33.55
N ALA A 28 11.32 -6.23 32.71
CA ALA A 28 12.22 -5.26 32.11
C ALA A 28 11.34 -4.25 31.37
N GLU A 29 11.34 -3.03 31.87
CA GLU A 29 10.61 -1.92 31.29
C GLU A 29 11.26 -1.60 29.94
N ILE A 30 10.55 -1.86 28.85
CA ILE A 30 11.00 -1.47 27.52
C ILE A 30 10.53 -0.04 27.28
N GLU A 31 11.44 0.90 27.35
CA GLU A 31 11.16 2.29 26.98
C GLU A 31 11.12 2.42 25.45
N ILE A 32 9.93 2.71 24.94
CA ILE A 32 9.74 3.20 23.58
C ILE A 32 9.44 4.70 23.71
N PRO A 33 10.09 5.60 22.98
CA PRO A 33 9.84 7.03 23.07
C PRO A 33 8.36 7.38 23.03
N GLY A 34 7.82 7.94 24.11
CA GLY A 34 6.41 8.29 24.26
C GLY A 34 5.49 7.14 24.67
N ILE A 35 6.00 5.93 24.90
CA ILE A 35 5.25 4.75 25.31
C ILE A 35 5.99 4.03 26.40
N THR A 36 5.35 3.85 27.57
CA THR A 36 5.87 2.98 28.64
C THR A 36 5.12 1.64 28.58
N ILE A 37 5.84 0.56 28.26
CA ILE A 37 5.27 -0.78 28.21
C ILE A 37 5.68 -1.48 29.51
N ASN A 38 4.73 -1.61 30.43
CA ASN A 38 4.82 -2.50 31.57
C ASN A 38 3.85 -3.68 31.35
N GLY A 39 3.91 -4.72 32.16
CA GLY A 39 3.24 -6.01 31.96
C GLY A 39 1.73 -6.02 31.70
N ASP A 40 1.04 -4.88 31.78
CA ASP A 40 -0.39 -4.70 31.47
C ASP A 40 -0.58 -3.93 30.16
N VAL A 41 -0.13 -4.50 29.07
CA VAL A 41 -0.35 -3.88 27.75
C VAL A 41 -1.64 -4.37 27.13
N ASP A 42 -2.48 -3.43 26.72
CA ASP A 42 -3.79 -3.71 26.10
C ASP A 42 -3.70 -4.33 24.70
N CYS A 43 -2.50 -4.49 24.17
CA CYS A 43 -2.29 -4.94 22.80
C CYS A 43 -1.52 -6.23 22.75
N CYS A 44 -0.31 -6.20 23.23
CA CYS A 44 0.75 -7.05 22.74
C CYS A 44 1.83 -7.18 23.81
N THR A 45 2.67 -8.20 23.63
CA THR A 45 3.90 -8.29 24.43
C THR A 45 4.77 -7.05 24.16
N ALA A 46 5.71 -6.77 25.06
CA ALA A 46 6.66 -5.69 24.88
C ALA A 46 7.48 -5.84 23.58
N GLU A 47 7.77 -7.07 23.17
CA GLU A 47 8.48 -7.36 21.94
C GLU A 47 7.64 -7.01 20.69
N GLU A 48 6.36 -7.42 20.67
CA GLU A 48 5.43 -7.08 19.57
C GLU A 48 5.26 -5.56 19.45
N ALA A 49 5.10 -4.86 20.56
CA ALA A 49 5.00 -3.40 20.57
C ALA A 49 6.28 -2.72 20.07
N LEU A 50 7.45 -3.25 20.43
CA LEU A 50 8.73 -2.77 19.92
C LEU A 50 8.86 -3.00 18.41
N GLN A 51 8.36 -4.11 17.88
CA GLN A 51 8.36 -4.37 16.45
C GLN A 51 7.43 -3.42 15.70
N VAL A 52 6.22 -3.18 16.21
CA VAL A 52 5.31 -2.17 15.65
C VAL A 52 6.00 -0.80 15.64
N TYR A 53 6.60 -0.39 16.76
CA TYR A 53 7.33 0.87 16.84
C TYR A 53 8.45 0.97 15.79
N LYS A 54 9.30 -0.07 15.67
CA LYS A 54 10.38 -0.10 14.67
C LYS A 54 9.87 -0.01 13.26
N PHE A 55 8.77 -0.69 12.95
CA PHE A 55 8.14 -0.60 11.64
C PHE A 55 7.62 0.81 11.35
N LEU A 56 6.96 1.45 12.32
CA LEU A 56 6.48 2.82 12.17
C LEU A 56 7.60 3.84 11.95
N GLN A 57 8.84 3.57 12.40
CA GLN A 57 9.99 4.41 12.08
C GLN A 57 10.41 4.37 10.60
N THR A 58 9.93 3.39 9.83
CA THR A 58 10.13 3.31 8.37
C THR A 58 9.05 4.05 7.60
N LEU A 59 8.03 4.56 8.27
CA LEU A 59 6.88 5.24 7.71
C LEU A 59 6.81 6.70 8.20
N HIS A 60 5.97 7.47 7.54
CA HIS A 60 5.70 8.85 7.88
C HIS A 60 4.22 9.04 8.19
N ILE A 61 3.94 9.72 9.30
CA ILE A 61 2.57 10.06 9.69
C ILE A 61 1.93 11.01 8.67
N VAL A 62 0.63 10.87 8.49
CA VAL A 62 -0.22 11.81 7.77
C VAL A 62 -1.06 12.55 8.83
N PRO A 63 -0.59 13.69 9.36
CA PRO A 63 -1.18 14.33 10.54
C PRO A 63 -2.65 14.71 10.33
N GLU A 64 -3.02 15.07 9.11
CA GLU A 64 -4.37 15.49 8.71
C GLU A 64 -5.41 14.36 8.90
N LEU A 65 -4.94 13.11 8.92
CA LEU A 65 -5.77 11.91 9.10
C LEU A 65 -5.75 11.37 10.53
N SER A 66 -5.29 12.15 11.50
CA SER A 66 -5.32 11.74 12.91
C SER A 66 -6.75 11.83 13.45
N LEU A 67 -7.21 10.79 14.19
CA LEU A 67 -8.53 10.69 14.74
C LEU A 67 -8.48 10.42 16.25
N THR A 68 -9.33 11.09 17.03
CA THR A 68 -9.56 10.72 18.42
C THR A 68 -10.91 10.05 18.57
N VAL A 69 -10.92 8.79 19.01
CA VAL A 69 -12.11 7.96 19.18
C VAL A 69 -12.54 7.96 20.65
N GLY A 70 -13.80 8.34 20.91
CA GLY A 70 -14.41 8.36 22.24
C GLY A 70 -13.66 9.19 23.29
N GLY A 71 -12.78 10.09 22.87
CA GLY A 71 -11.91 10.88 23.76
C GLY A 71 -10.80 10.08 24.46
N LYS A 72 -10.71 8.77 24.22
CA LYS A 72 -9.84 7.81 24.93
C LYS A 72 -8.73 7.23 24.07
N TYR A 73 -8.95 7.14 22.77
CA TYR A 73 -8.03 6.49 21.81
C TYR A 73 -7.64 7.47 20.71
N ASN A 74 -6.42 7.37 20.24
CA ASN A 74 -5.99 8.05 19.03
C ASN A 74 -5.74 6.99 17.95
N VAL A 75 -6.18 7.27 16.73
CA VAL A 75 -5.84 6.50 15.53
C VAL A 75 -5.00 7.38 14.62
N PHE A 76 -3.88 6.86 14.17
CA PHE A 76 -2.94 7.55 13.29
C PHE A 76 -2.83 6.80 11.96
N ALA A 77 -2.79 7.55 10.88
CA ALA A 77 -2.52 7.04 9.55
C ALA A 77 -1.09 7.36 9.12
N TYR A 78 -0.45 6.40 8.46
CA TYR A 78 0.92 6.49 7.96
C TYR A 78 0.98 6.06 6.51
N THR A 79 1.90 6.64 5.75
CA THR A 79 2.31 6.16 4.43
C THR A 79 3.83 6.06 4.37
N ALA A 80 4.38 5.48 3.32
CA ALA A 80 5.82 5.37 3.14
C ALA A 80 6.55 6.73 3.12
N THR A 81 5.87 7.81 2.74
CA THR A 81 6.47 9.14 2.56
C THR A 81 5.75 10.26 3.33
N GLY A 82 4.66 9.97 4.03
CA GLY A 82 3.75 10.98 4.61
C GLY A 82 2.87 11.69 3.57
N LYS A 83 2.91 11.23 2.32
CA LYS A 83 2.24 11.83 1.19
C LYS A 83 1.48 10.79 0.38
N PHE A 84 0.60 11.27 -0.50
CA PHE A 84 -0.09 10.46 -1.49
C PHE A 84 0.36 10.83 -2.90
N HIS A 85 0.27 9.87 -3.81
CA HIS A 85 0.54 10.09 -5.24
C HIS A 85 -0.54 9.41 -6.11
N THR A 86 -0.62 9.79 -7.35
CA THR A 86 -1.46 9.12 -8.35
C THR A 86 -1.14 7.61 -8.39
N GLY A 87 -2.16 6.77 -8.48
CA GLY A 87 -2.01 5.32 -8.41
C GLY A 87 -2.15 4.77 -7.01
N TYR A 88 -1.64 3.57 -6.80
CA TYR A 88 -1.77 2.79 -5.58
C TYR A 88 -0.92 3.38 -4.43
N ASN A 89 -1.54 3.57 -3.27
CA ASN A 89 -0.89 4.00 -2.04
C ASN A 89 -1.32 3.08 -0.90
N GLU A 90 -0.37 2.51 -0.17
CA GLU A 90 -0.63 1.83 1.08
C GLU A 90 -0.83 2.83 2.21
N VAL A 91 -1.79 2.56 3.07
CA VAL A 91 -2.06 3.35 4.28
C VAL A 91 -2.04 2.41 5.46
N TYR A 92 -1.18 2.70 6.41
CA TYR A 92 -1.04 1.94 7.64
C TYR A 92 -1.71 2.69 8.78
N PHE A 93 -2.41 1.96 9.63
CA PHE A 93 -3.12 2.52 10.76
C PHE A 93 -2.63 1.88 12.05
N VAL A 94 -2.52 2.69 13.08
CA VAL A 94 -2.24 2.26 14.43
C VAL A 94 -3.17 2.99 15.39
N ALA A 95 -3.72 2.25 16.36
CA ALA A 95 -4.49 2.84 17.44
C ALA A 95 -3.69 2.83 18.73
N THR A 96 -3.81 3.90 19.54
CA THR A 96 -3.16 4.01 20.84
C THR A 96 -4.13 4.48 21.90
N LYS A 97 -3.91 4.10 23.17
CA LYS A 97 -4.56 4.73 24.31
C LYS A 97 -4.02 6.13 24.52
N LYS A 98 -4.90 7.11 24.62
CA LYS A 98 -4.50 8.51 24.85
C LYS A 98 -3.81 8.73 26.19
N SER A 99 -4.16 7.94 27.22
CA SER A 99 -3.62 8.07 28.58
C SER A 99 -2.19 7.54 28.74
N SER A 100 -1.81 6.50 28.00
CA SER A 100 -0.55 5.80 28.15
C SER A 100 0.33 5.75 26.89
N GLY A 101 -0.26 6.06 25.72
CA GLY A 101 0.38 5.84 24.42
C GLY A 101 0.43 4.37 23.98
N ASN A 102 0.01 3.44 24.81
CA ASN A 102 0.08 1.99 24.50
C ASN A 102 -0.75 1.66 23.25
N TYR A 103 -0.20 0.80 22.40
CA TYR A 103 -0.90 0.31 21.22
C TYR A 103 -2.14 -0.50 21.58
N VAL A 104 -3.11 -0.46 20.71
CA VAL A 104 -4.36 -1.25 20.78
C VAL A 104 -4.43 -2.12 19.53
N LYS A 105 -4.57 -3.44 19.68
CA LYS A 105 -4.72 -4.34 18.53
C LYS A 105 -6.17 -4.55 18.11
N ASP A 106 -7.09 -4.45 19.04
CA ASP A 106 -8.51 -4.64 18.80
C ASP A 106 -9.14 -3.33 18.30
N PHE A 107 -8.82 -3.03 17.05
CA PHE A 107 -9.44 -1.95 16.30
C PHE A 107 -9.56 -2.33 14.83
N ASN A 108 -10.50 -1.71 14.14
CA ASN A 108 -10.69 -1.86 12.70
C ASN A 108 -10.93 -0.49 12.07
N ILE A 109 -10.50 -0.37 10.82
CA ILE A 109 -10.91 0.72 9.93
C ILE A 109 -12.06 0.17 9.09
N THR A 110 -13.25 0.72 9.25
CA THR A 110 -14.47 0.17 8.68
C THR A 110 -14.82 0.76 7.32
N ALA A 111 -14.31 1.95 7.03
CA ALA A 111 -14.44 2.59 5.73
C ALA A 111 -13.25 3.51 5.44
N ILE A 112 -12.90 3.65 4.17
CA ILE A 112 -12.00 4.68 3.64
C ILE A 112 -12.76 5.38 2.52
N THR A 113 -12.95 6.69 2.62
CA THR A 113 -13.81 7.47 1.73
C THR A 113 -13.05 8.61 1.06
N PRO A 114 -12.34 8.34 -0.04
CA PRO A 114 -11.73 9.37 -0.88
C PRO A 114 -12.77 10.01 -1.78
N LEU A 115 -12.69 11.33 -1.95
CA LEU A 115 -13.58 12.08 -2.84
C LEU A 115 -12.82 13.18 -3.56
N MET A 116 -12.83 13.15 -4.89
CA MET A 116 -12.33 14.21 -5.75
C MET A 116 -13.44 15.21 -6.05
N THR A 117 -13.16 16.48 -5.83
CA THR A 117 -14.01 17.60 -6.28
C THR A 117 -13.34 18.29 -7.47
N MET A 118 -13.91 18.10 -8.67
CA MET A 118 -13.40 18.68 -9.90
C MET A 118 -13.99 20.08 -10.10
N THR A 119 -13.18 21.11 -9.96
CA THR A 119 -13.62 22.52 -10.01
C THR A 119 -14.13 22.92 -11.38
N LYS A 120 -13.41 22.54 -12.46
CA LYS A 120 -13.75 22.94 -13.84
C LYS A 120 -14.97 22.21 -14.41
N MET A 121 -15.25 21.01 -13.93
CA MET A 121 -16.33 20.16 -14.46
C MET A 121 -17.55 20.12 -13.56
N ASN A 122 -17.50 20.76 -12.40
CA ASN A 122 -18.55 20.70 -11.36
C ASN A 122 -19.00 19.27 -11.08
N MET A 123 -18.06 18.35 -10.99
CA MET A 123 -18.28 16.93 -10.82
C MET A 123 -17.49 16.43 -9.62
N LYS A 124 -18.04 15.41 -8.97
CA LYS A 124 -17.34 14.68 -7.91
C LYS A 124 -17.24 13.21 -8.28
N HIS A 125 -16.12 12.58 -7.92
CA HIS A 125 -15.96 11.13 -8.04
C HIS A 125 -15.06 10.59 -6.94
N SER A 126 -15.24 9.32 -6.64
CA SER A 126 -14.35 8.59 -5.75
C SER A 126 -13.26 7.85 -6.54
N THR A 127 -12.61 6.90 -5.91
CA THR A 127 -11.47 6.15 -6.45
C THR A 127 -11.41 4.75 -5.83
N PRO A 128 -10.63 3.80 -6.38
CA PRO A 128 -10.45 2.48 -5.79
C PRO A 128 -9.89 2.51 -4.37
N VAL A 129 -10.47 1.67 -3.51
CA VAL A 129 -10.02 1.44 -2.13
C VAL A 129 -10.00 -0.04 -1.80
N GLY A 130 -9.22 -0.44 -0.83
CA GLY A 130 -9.30 -1.77 -0.22
C GLY A 130 -10.64 -1.95 0.50
N ALA A 131 -11.27 -3.11 0.30
CA ALA A 131 -12.57 -3.40 0.90
C ALA A 131 -12.51 -3.63 2.42
N SER A 132 -11.36 -4.02 2.92
CA SER A 132 -11.09 -4.23 4.35
C SER A 132 -9.70 -3.76 4.68
N VAL A 133 -9.54 -3.27 5.90
CA VAL A 133 -8.23 -3.00 6.48
C VAL A 133 -7.84 -4.23 7.28
N GLU A 134 -6.87 -4.95 6.79
CA GLU A 134 -6.44 -6.22 7.37
C GLU A 134 -5.30 -6.02 8.37
N GLY A 135 -5.14 -6.97 9.28
CA GLY A 135 -3.92 -7.09 10.06
C GLY A 135 -2.71 -7.23 9.12
N PHE A 136 -1.66 -6.48 9.37
CA PHE A 136 -0.55 -6.36 8.43
C PHE A 136 0.27 -7.64 8.29
N SER A 137 0.62 -8.27 9.40
CA SER A 137 1.37 -9.54 9.40
C SER A 137 1.40 -10.18 10.78
N ASP A 138 1.80 -11.44 10.84
CA ASP A 138 2.15 -12.12 12.07
C ASP A 138 3.29 -11.35 12.77
N GLY A 139 3.10 -11.05 14.05
CA GLY A 139 4.06 -10.27 14.85
C GLY A 139 3.85 -8.76 14.87
N LEU A 140 2.89 -8.20 14.10
CA LEU A 140 2.52 -6.79 14.13
C LEU A 140 1.01 -6.62 14.38
N PRO A 141 0.44 -7.15 15.46
CA PRO A 141 -1.00 -7.28 15.66
C PRO A 141 -1.71 -5.92 15.79
N ALA A 142 -1.00 -4.89 16.25
CA ALA A 142 -1.55 -3.54 16.41
C ALA A 142 -1.39 -2.66 15.15
N LEU A 143 -0.93 -3.23 14.04
CA LEU A 143 -0.83 -2.53 12.77
C LEU A 143 -1.88 -3.05 11.81
N LYS A 144 -2.63 -2.15 11.18
CA LYS A 144 -3.60 -2.46 10.12
C LYS A 144 -3.14 -1.82 8.83
N ARG A 145 -3.42 -2.47 7.70
CA ARG A 145 -3.07 -1.99 6.37
C ARG A 145 -4.30 -1.90 5.49
N GLY A 146 -4.52 -0.72 4.95
CA GLY A 146 -5.47 -0.46 3.86
C GLY A 146 -4.74 0.09 2.65
N TRP A 147 -5.48 0.44 1.61
CA TRP A 147 -4.93 1.11 0.45
C TRP A 147 -5.99 1.97 -0.26
N VAL A 148 -5.49 2.96 -0.99
CA VAL A 148 -6.26 3.82 -1.88
C VAL A 148 -5.49 4.03 -3.18
N SER A 149 -6.19 4.05 -4.31
CA SER A 149 -5.56 4.24 -5.62
C SER A 149 -6.11 5.49 -6.31
N PHE A 150 -5.44 6.61 -6.18
CA PHE A 150 -5.90 7.90 -6.70
C PHE A 150 -5.81 7.95 -8.23
N LEU A 151 -6.93 8.28 -8.89
CA LEU A 151 -7.04 8.30 -10.35
C LEU A 151 -6.28 9.47 -10.98
N MET A 152 -6.06 10.54 -10.23
CA MET A 152 -5.40 11.75 -10.70
C MET A 152 -4.79 12.53 -9.52
N ASN A 153 -3.84 13.41 -9.80
CA ASN A 153 -3.25 14.28 -8.80
C ASN A 153 -4.17 15.45 -8.43
N SER A 154 -3.89 16.04 -7.26
CA SER A 154 -4.45 17.35 -6.88
C SER A 154 -3.87 18.47 -7.74
N GLY A 155 -4.59 19.58 -7.88
CA GLY A 155 -4.14 20.78 -8.60
C GLY A 155 -5.26 21.47 -9.35
N ASP A 156 -4.98 22.05 -10.52
CA ASP A 156 -5.93 22.85 -11.30
C ASP A 156 -7.22 22.10 -11.71
N ALA A 157 -7.17 20.78 -11.75
CA ALA A 157 -8.33 19.95 -12.09
C ALA A 157 -9.29 19.81 -10.90
N GLY A 158 -8.79 19.90 -9.67
CA GLY A 158 -9.57 19.77 -8.44
C GLY A 158 -8.74 19.32 -7.24
N SER A 159 -9.41 19.08 -6.12
CA SER A 159 -8.79 18.63 -4.88
C SER A 159 -9.41 17.33 -4.37
N TRP A 160 -8.60 16.54 -3.66
CA TRP A 160 -9.01 15.33 -2.97
C TRP A 160 -9.31 15.63 -1.51
N THR A 161 -10.38 15.03 -1.00
CA THR A 161 -10.57 14.84 0.44
C THR A 161 -10.52 13.35 0.75
N LEU A 162 -10.06 13.03 1.96
CA LEU A 162 -10.02 11.67 2.48
C LEU A 162 -10.63 11.66 3.89
N ALA A 163 -11.53 10.72 4.11
CA ALA A 163 -12.06 10.41 5.43
C ALA A 163 -11.93 8.90 5.68
N TYR A 164 -11.97 8.50 6.94
CA TYR A 164 -12.11 7.10 7.32
C TYR A 164 -12.91 6.95 8.62
N ASP A 165 -13.52 5.79 8.77
CA ASP A 165 -14.21 5.37 9.95
C ASP A 165 -13.38 4.31 10.67
N ALA A 166 -13.36 4.38 12.01
CA ALA A 166 -12.67 3.44 12.86
C ALA A 166 -13.55 2.96 14.00
N ASN A 167 -13.42 1.69 14.37
CA ASN A 167 -13.94 1.14 15.61
C ASN A 167 -12.74 0.71 16.47
N VAL A 168 -12.65 1.25 17.69
CA VAL A 168 -11.58 0.92 18.65
C VAL A 168 -12.22 0.38 19.92
N LEU A 169 -12.00 -0.90 20.22
CA LEU A 169 -12.58 -1.56 21.39
C LEU A 169 -14.09 -1.33 21.53
N GLY A 170 -14.82 -1.44 20.42
CA GLY A 170 -16.26 -1.26 20.37
C GLY A 170 -16.73 0.22 20.36
N THR A 171 -15.83 1.17 20.29
CA THR A 171 -16.17 2.61 20.18
C THR A 171 -15.93 3.07 18.76
N ASP A 172 -16.96 3.62 18.12
CA ASP A 172 -16.89 4.18 16.78
C ASP A 172 -16.37 5.61 16.79
N GLY A 173 -15.69 5.96 15.69
CA GLY A 173 -15.23 7.31 15.40
C GLY A 173 -15.00 7.49 13.91
N SER A 174 -15.12 8.73 13.45
CA SER A 174 -14.93 9.09 12.03
C SER A 174 -14.07 10.34 11.95
N THR A 175 -13.20 10.40 10.94
CA THR A 175 -12.56 11.67 10.59
C THR A 175 -13.52 12.54 9.79
N ASP A 176 -13.34 13.86 9.87
CA ASP A 176 -13.90 14.75 8.86
C ASP A 176 -13.27 14.48 7.49
N ALA A 177 -13.98 14.84 6.43
CA ALA A 177 -13.43 14.80 5.08
C ALA A 177 -12.32 15.88 4.92
N THR A 178 -11.10 15.46 5.15
CA THR A 178 -9.93 16.34 5.20
C THR A 178 -9.27 16.45 3.84
N GLU A 179 -8.93 17.65 3.42
CA GLU A 179 -8.19 17.87 2.17
C GLU A 179 -6.79 17.27 2.28
N ILE A 180 -6.43 16.50 1.24
CA ILE A 180 -5.12 15.87 1.11
C ILE A 180 -4.49 16.26 -0.23
N ASN A 181 -3.17 16.36 -0.25
CA ASN A 181 -2.44 16.57 -1.49
C ASN A 181 -2.05 15.22 -2.12
N VAL A 182 -2.47 15.00 -3.35
CA VAL A 182 -2.07 13.85 -4.17
C VAL A 182 -1.10 14.35 -5.23
N GLU A 183 0.17 13.95 -5.12
CA GLU A 183 1.24 14.34 -6.04
C GLU A 183 1.13 13.57 -7.37
N PRO A 184 1.57 14.13 -8.50
CA PRO A 184 1.71 13.39 -9.73
C PRO A 184 2.80 12.32 -9.60
N LEU A 185 2.73 11.30 -10.44
CA LEU A 185 3.87 10.37 -10.61
C LEU A 185 5.05 11.13 -11.26
N PRO A 186 6.29 10.68 -11.02
CA PRO A 186 7.45 11.16 -11.78
C PRO A 186 7.24 11.03 -13.29
N ASP A 187 7.89 11.88 -14.06
CA ASP A 187 7.82 11.86 -15.52
C ASP A 187 8.14 10.47 -16.08
N GLY A 188 7.40 10.07 -17.11
CA GLY A 188 7.55 8.76 -17.75
C GLY A 188 7.00 7.57 -16.94
N GLN A 189 6.29 7.82 -15.84
CA GLN A 189 5.63 6.77 -15.06
C GLN A 189 4.12 6.77 -15.33
N LYS A 190 3.54 5.58 -15.55
CA LYS A 190 2.10 5.39 -15.70
C LYS A 190 1.69 4.08 -15.06
N TRP A 191 1.08 4.14 -13.88
CA TRP A 191 0.76 2.96 -13.06
C TRP A 191 -0.73 2.65 -12.97
N LEU A 192 -1.56 3.44 -13.65
CA LEU A 192 -3.00 3.24 -13.72
C LEU A 192 -3.44 3.03 -15.16
N GLN A 193 -4.42 2.14 -15.31
CA GLN A 193 -5.17 1.98 -16.55
C GLN A 193 -6.66 1.88 -16.26
N SER A 194 -7.46 2.23 -17.25
CA SER A 194 -8.91 1.98 -17.21
C SER A 194 -9.32 1.22 -18.45
N PHE A 195 -10.28 0.32 -18.29
CA PHE A 195 -10.86 -0.43 -19.38
C PHE A 195 -12.36 -0.65 -19.16
N LYS A 196 -13.07 -1.08 -20.18
CA LYS A 196 -14.49 -1.42 -20.12
C LYS A 196 -14.73 -2.84 -20.57
N VAL A 197 -15.73 -3.48 -19.94
CA VAL A 197 -16.30 -4.75 -20.39
C VAL A 197 -17.82 -4.56 -20.42
N GLY A 198 -18.39 -4.48 -21.60
CA GLY A 198 -19.77 -4.01 -21.76
C GLY A 198 -19.94 -2.59 -21.24
N ASP A 199 -20.90 -2.38 -20.37
CA ASP A 199 -21.19 -1.07 -19.75
C ASP A 199 -20.35 -0.81 -18.49
N ASP A 200 -19.70 -1.83 -17.95
CA ASP A 200 -18.91 -1.75 -16.73
C ASP A 200 -17.53 -1.17 -17.00
N ALA A 201 -17.10 -0.25 -16.16
CA ALA A 201 -15.78 0.35 -16.22
C ALA A 201 -14.91 -0.13 -15.04
N TYR A 202 -13.66 -0.44 -15.34
CA TYR A 202 -12.68 -0.98 -14.40
C TYR A 202 -11.43 -0.12 -14.34
N ILE A 203 -10.82 -0.11 -13.18
CA ILE A 203 -9.52 0.52 -12.93
C ILE A 203 -8.52 -0.57 -12.57
N LEU A 204 -7.42 -0.59 -13.29
CA LEU A 204 -6.30 -1.49 -13.07
C LEU A 204 -5.15 -0.69 -12.49
N SER A 205 -4.83 -0.95 -11.23
CA SER A 205 -3.80 -0.25 -10.46
C SER A 205 -2.59 -1.15 -10.27
N LEU A 206 -1.43 -0.73 -10.76
CA LEU A 206 -0.16 -1.40 -10.48
C LEU A 206 0.27 -1.12 -9.04
N VAL A 207 0.55 -2.17 -8.30
CA VAL A 207 1.27 -2.09 -7.02
C VAL A 207 2.76 -2.14 -7.35
N LYS A 208 3.42 -0.99 -7.20
CA LYS A 208 4.86 -0.89 -7.44
C LYS A 208 5.61 -1.85 -6.50
N PRO A 209 6.56 -2.65 -6.98
CA PRO A 209 7.48 -3.36 -6.09
C PRO A 209 8.32 -2.37 -5.29
N THR A 210 8.83 -2.79 -4.15
CA THR A 210 9.69 -1.94 -3.27
C THR A 210 10.84 -1.35 -4.07
N GLU A 211 11.43 -2.15 -4.94
CA GLU A 211 12.52 -1.74 -5.84
C GLU A 211 12.38 -2.44 -7.20
N TRP A 212 12.48 -1.66 -8.26
CA TRP A 212 12.62 -2.19 -9.62
C TRP A 212 14.07 -2.57 -9.87
N LYS A 213 14.28 -3.71 -10.56
CA LYS A 213 15.63 -4.18 -10.91
C LYS A 213 15.63 -4.86 -12.27
N THR A 214 16.80 -4.95 -12.87
CA THR A 214 17.00 -5.85 -14.01
C THR A 214 16.78 -7.30 -13.59
N GLY A 215 16.21 -8.10 -14.48
CA GLY A 215 15.79 -9.47 -14.23
C GLY A 215 14.34 -9.58 -13.78
N SER A 216 14.04 -10.61 -13.03
CA SER A 216 12.69 -10.94 -12.58
C SER A 216 12.20 -10.03 -11.45
N ASN A 217 11.07 -9.37 -11.68
CA ASN A 217 10.37 -8.53 -10.71
C ASN A 217 8.99 -9.10 -10.44
N PRO A 218 8.70 -9.58 -9.20
CA PRO A 218 7.34 -9.88 -8.80
C PRO A 218 6.50 -8.60 -8.84
N ILE A 219 5.36 -8.65 -9.51
CA ILE A 219 4.43 -7.52 -9.58
C ILE A 219 3.06 -7.92 -9.07
N ARG A 220 2.36 -6.94 -8.52
CA ARG A 220 0.98 -7.07 -8.09
C ARG A 220 0.13 -5.97 -8.71
N ALA A 221 -1.16 -6.21 -8.80
CA ALA A 221 -2.13 -5.22 -9.23
C ALA A 221 -3.47 -5.45 -8.55
N TYR A 222 -4.31 -4.41 -8.57
CA TYR A 222 -5.71 -4.53 -8.20
C TYR A 222 -6.59 -4.11 -9.36
N VAL A 223 -7.69 -4.84 -9.56
CA VAL A 223 -8.76 -4.48 -10.49
C VAL A 223 -9.97 -4.08 -9.67
N SER A 224 -10.40 -2.84 -9.81
CA SER A 224 -11.57 -2.30 -9.13
C SER A 224 -12.64 -1.92 -10.13
N LYS A 225 -13.91 -2.16 -9.79
CA LYS A 225 -15.05 -1.79 -10.61
C LYS A 225 -15.55 -0.41 -10.22
N LYS A 226 -15.72 0.47 -11.19
CA LYS A 226 -16.23 1.82 -10.96
C LYS A 226 -17.65 1.75 -10.39
N SER A 227 -17.87 2.45 -9.27
CA SER A 227 -19.17 2.43 -8.59
C SER A 227 -20.21 3.30 -9.29
N ASN A 228 -21.46 2.99 -9.04
CA ASN A 228 -22.59 3.85 -9.37
C ASN A 228 -23.43 4.05 -8.08
N PRO A 229 -23.52 5.28 -7.55
CA PRO A 229 -22.95 6.52 -8.09
C PRO A 229 -21.42 6.59 -8.01
N ILE A 230 -20.80 7.35 -8.89
CA ILE A 230 -19.33 7.47 -9.00
C ILE A 230 -18.66 8.14 -7.78
N THR A 231 -19.43 8.71 -6.88
CA THR A 231 -18.96 9.27 -5.61
C THR A 231 -18.76 8.22 -4.51
N THR A 232 -19.25 7.01 -4.73
CA THR A 232 -18.99 5.87 -3.84
C THR A 232 -17.61 5.29 -4.13
N PRO A 233 -16.82 4.92 -3.10
CA PRO A 233 -15.53 4.26 -3.30
C PRO A 233 -15.65 3.01 -4.19
N TYR A 234 -14.65 2.79 -5.04
CA TYR A 234 -14.68 1.70 -6.02
C TYR A 234 -14.14 0.42 -5.38
N ALA A 235 -15.01 -0.57 -5.22
CA ALA A 235 -14.63 -1.86 -4.66
C ALA A 235 -13.82 -2.71 -5.66
N LEU A 236 -13.15 -3.73 -5.14
CA LEU A 236 -12.52 -4.76 -5.98
C LEU A 236 -13.56 -5.40 -6.89
N ALA A 237 -13.17 -5.64 -8.14
CA ALA A 237 -14.00 -6.35 -9.10
C ALA A 237 -14.30 -7.77 -8.60
N ALA A 238 -15.57 -8.18 -8.66
CA ALA A 238 -15.96 -9.54 -8.36
C ALA A 238 -15.57 -10.50 -9.51
N GLU A 239 -15.53 -9.98 -10.71
CA GLU A 239 -15.16 -10.68 -11.93
C GLU A 239 -13.69 -11.16 -11.85
N GLN A 240 -13.44 -12.32 -12.45
CA GLN A 240 -12.09 -12.87 -12.52
C GLN A 240 -11.49 -12.62 -13.89
N PHE A 241 -10.32 -12.00 -13.89
CA PHE A 241 -9.53 -11.75 -15.09
C PHE A 241 -8.21 -12.51 -15.05
N THR A 242 -7.59 -12.67 -16.20
CA THR A 242 -6.17 -12.93 -16.37
C THR A 242 -5.60 -11.74 -17.14
N ILE A 243 -4.46 -11.21 -16.73
CA ILE A 243 -3.84 -10.07 -17.39
C ILE A 243 -2.50 -10.52 -17.94
N ASP A 244 -2.45 -10.72 -19.25
CA ASP A 244 -1.19 -11.01 -19.94
C ASP A 244 -0.36 -9.73 -19.98
N ILE A 245 0.97 -9.89 -19.90
CA ILE A 245 1.94 -8.78 -19.89
C ILE A 245 2.97 -9.00 -20.98
N ASP A 246 3.30 -7.94 -21.73
CA ASP A 246 4.34 -7.91 -22.75
C ASP A 246 5.19 -6.63 -22.60
N PRO A 247 6.31 -6.70 -21.85
CA PRO A 247 7.18 -5.56 -21.65
C PRO A 247 8.01 -5.28 -22.91
N ARG A 248 8.00 -4.00 -23.32
CA ARG A 248 8.74 -3.50 -24.48
C ARG A 248 9.45 -2.19 -24.12
N MET A 249 10.63 -1.97 -24.72
CA MET A 249 11.34 -0.70 -24.62
C MET A 249 11.04 0.17 -25.84
N PRO A 250 10.23 1.24 -25.72
CA PRO A 250 9.84 2.08 -26.87
C PRO A 250 11.06 2.67 -27.60
N ASP A 251 12.05 3.14 -26.82
CA ASP A 251 13.23 3.84 -27.34
C ASP A 251 14.29 2.90 -27.93
N MET A 252 14.07 1.58 -27.87
CA MET A 252 15.01 0.57 -28.36
C MET A 252 14.38 -0.38 -29.40
N GLY A 253 13.60 0.19 -30.33
CA GLY A 253 12.96 -0.57 -31.38
C GLY A 253 12.00 -1.64 -30.87
N HIS A 254 11.31 -1.34 -29.78
CA HIS A 254 10.36 -2.25 -29.11
C HIS A 254 11.03 -3.57 -28.65
N HIS A 255 12.30 -3.50 -28.20
CA HIS A 255 12.99 -4.64 -27.61
C HIS A 255 12.12 -5.24 -26.48
N GLY A 256 11.82 -6.53 -26.62
CA GLY A 256 11.00 -7.25 -25.66
C GLY A 256 11.82 -7.98 -24.62
N SER A 257 11.16 -8.44 -23.56
CA SER A 257 11.77 -9.28 -22.55
C SER A 257 11.00 -10.60 -22.41
N PRO A 258 11.68 -11.75 -22.42
CA PRO A 258 11.05 -13.06 -22.23
C PRO A 258 10.78 -13.38 -20.76
N ASP A 259 10.23 -14.56 -20.50
CA ASP A 259 10.05 -15.16 -19.17
C ASP A 259 9.13 -14.35 -18.23
N ASN A 260 8.09 -13.75 -18.81
CA ASN A 260 7.05 -13.07 -18.06
C ASN A 260 5.95 -14.06 -17.64
N ALA A 261 5.36 -13.85 -16.45
CA ALA A 261 4.19 -14.57 -16.02
C ALA A 261 2.98 -13.63 -15.92
N PRO A 262 1.80 -13.99 -16.46
CA PRO A 262 0.61 -13.16 -16.41
C PRO A 262 0.16 -12.93 -14.98
N LEU A 263 -0.49 -11.81 -14.74
CA LEU A 263 -1.12 -11.55 -13.44
C LEU A 263 -2.41 -12.38 -13.33
N ARG A 264 -2.48 -13.15 -12.25
CA ARG A 264 -3.62 -14.00 -11.89
C ARG A 264 -4.16 -13.61 -10.53
N ARG A 265 -5.48 -13.67 -10.38
CA ARG A 265 -6.16 -13.33 -9.12
C ARG A 265 -5.70 -14.25 -7.98
N GLN A 266 -5.41 -13.62 -6.84
CA GLN A 266 -5.06 -14.27 -5.58
C GLN A 266 -6.27 -14.33 -4.64
N ALA A 267 -6.16 -15.07 -3.54
CA ALA A 267 -7.22 -15.20 -2.54
C ALA A 267 -7.61 -13.87 -1.88
N ASP A 268 -6.66 -12.95 -1.74
CA ASP A 268 -6.86 -11.60 -1.19
C ASP A 268 -7.46 -10.61 -2.21
N GLY A 269 -7.83 -11.08 -3.40
CA GLY A 269 -8.39 -10.27 -4.47
C GLY A 269 -7.37 -9.46 -5.28
N SER A 270 -6.09 -9.47 -4.90
CA SER A 270 -5.03 -8.91 -5.74
C SER A 270 -4.75 -9.80 -6.95
N TYR A 271 -4.00 -9.29 -7.89
CA TYR A 271 -3.46 -10.03 -9.03
C TYR A 271 -1.94 -10.07 -8.88
N ALA A 272 -1.34 -11.22 -9.03
CA ALA A 272 0.11 -11.41 -8.94
C ALA A 272 0.66 -12.06 -10.19
N GLY A 273 1.82 -11.59 -10.62
CA GLY A 273 2.56 -12.07 -11.79
C GLY A 273 4.04 -11.71 -11.68
N THR A 274 4.76 -11.90 -12.76
CA THR A 274 6.18 -11.59 -12.82
C THR A 274 6.50 -10.90 -14.14
N VAL A 275 7.17 -9.75 -14.07
CA VAL A 275 7.76 -9.11 -15.24
C VAL A 275 9.28 -9.26 -15.20
N ASN A 276 9.85 -9.68 -16.29
CA ASN A 276 11.29 -9.74 -16.47
C ASN A 276 11.75 -8.51 -17.27
N LEU A 277 12.70 -7.75 -16.75
CA LEU A 277 13.22 -6.53 -17.37
C LEU A 277 14.72 -6.69 -17.59
N THR A 278 15.12 -6.90 -18.82
CA THR A 278 16.50 -7.33 -19.15
C THR A 278 17.52 -6.20 -19.12
N MET A 279 17.09 -4.95 -19.11
CA MET A 279 17.96 -3.76 -19.14
C MET A 279 17.36 -2.62 -18.32
N THR A 280 18.19 -1.65 -17.96
CA THR A 280 17.76 -0.37 -17.36
C THR A 280 17.13 0.54 -18.42
N GLY A 281 16.23 1.42 -18.02
CA GLY A 281 15.56 2.39 -18.88
C GLY A 281 14.04 2.34 -18.77
N LEU A 282 13.37 3.00 -19.70
CA LEU A 282 11.91 3.03 -19.79
C LEU A 282 11.37 1.74 -20.41
N TRP A 283 10.51 1.07 -19.69
CA TRP A 283 9.75 -0.08 -20.15
C TRP A 283 8.27 0.23 -20.23
N ARG A 284 7.64 -0.08 -21.33
CA ARG A 284 6.20 -0.11 -21.52
C ARG A 284 5.72 -1.55 -21.39
N ILE A 285 4.99 -1.82 -20.31
CA ILE A 285 4.40 -3.14 -20.05
C ILE A 285 3.01 -3.13 -20.67
N HIS A 286 2.89 -3.67 -21.89
CA HIS A 286 1.61 -3.83 -22.58
C HIS A 286 0.74 -4.88 -21.88
N LEU A 287 -0.56 -4.63 -21.80
CA LEU A 287 -1.51 -5.42 -21.04
C LEU A 287 -2.61 -5.93 -21.95
N THR A 288 -2.95 -7.20 -21.80
CA THR A 288 -4.13 -7.80 -22.43
C THR A 288 -4.98 -8.45 -21.35
N VAL A 289 -6.19 -7.96 -21.15
CA VAL A 289 -7.11 -8.46 -20.13
C VAL A 289 -8.01 -9.53 -20.75
N ARG A 290 -8.04 -10.70 -20.11
CA ARG A 290 -8.93 -11.81 -20.50
C ARG A 290 -9.94 -12.11 -19.40
N ASP A 291 -11.13 -12.49 -19.82
CA ASP A 291 -12.18 -13.01 -18.92
C ASP A 291 -11.85 -14.43 -18.41
N SER A 292 -12.74 -15.00 -17.60
CA SER A 292 -12.60 -16.35 -17.08
C SER A 292 -12.64 -17.46 -18.13
N GLN A 293 -13.13 -17.14 -19.34
CA GLN A 293 -13.20 -18.06 -20.49
C GLN A 293 -11.98 -17.93 -21.41
N GLY A 294 -11.10 -16.95 -21.13
CA GLY A 294 -9.90 -16.68 -21.92
C GLY A 294 -10.13 -15.72 -23.09
N ASN A 295 -11.33 -15.16 -23.26
CA ASN A 295 -11.58 -14.16 -24.29
C ASN A 295 -10.90 -12.84 -23.94
N VAL A 296 -10.33 -12.18 -24.93
CA VAL A 296 -9.79 -10.82 -24.76
C VAL A 296 -10.97 -9.85 -24.59
N VAL A 297 -10.98 -9.15 -23.45
CA VAL A 297 -12.03 -8.18 -23.12
C VAL A 297 -11.52 -6.74 -23.09
N ALA A 298 -10.19 -6.54 -22.97
CA ALA A 298 -9.56 -5.23 -23.08
C ALA A 298 -8.06 -5.36 -23.40
N GLY A 299 -7.50 -4.34 -24.04
CA GLY A 299 -6.13 -4.40 -24.55
C GLY A 299 -6.00 -5.42 -25.69
N GLY A 300 -4.77 -5.71 -26.10
CA GLY A 300 -4.51 -6.60 -27.21
C GLY A 300 -5.07 -6.09 -28.56
N ASP A 301 -5.31 -4.79 -28.62
CA ASP A 301 -5.86 -4.11 -29.80
C ASP A 301 -4.80 -4.13 -30.90
N ASN A 302 -5.26 -4.25 -32.12
CA ASN A 302 -4.39 -4.15 -33.28
C ASN A 302 -3.96 -2.70 -33.52
N LEU A 303 -3.03 -2.21 -32.71
CA LEU A 303 -2.34 -0.97 -33.01
C LEU A 303 -1.44 -1.17 -34.24
N SER A 304 -1.04 -0.09 -34.88
CA SER A 304 -0.17 -0.13 -36.07
C SER A 304 1.18 -0.81 -35.82
N ASP A 305 1.61 -0.83 -34.56
CA ASP A 305 2.82 -1.53 -34.08
C ASP A 305 2.55 -2.94 -33.55
N GLY A 306 1.28 -3.39 -33.52
CA GLY A 306 0.87 -4.72 -33.04
C GLY A 306 0.79 -4.85 -31.51
N PHE A 307 0.93 -3.75 -30.76
CA PHE A 307 0.92 -3.75 -29.29
C PHE A 307 -0.40 -3.26 -28.71
N SER A 308 -0.63 -3.51 -27.40
CA SER A 308 -1.82 -3.07 -26.71
C SER A 308 -1.79 -1.57 -26.40
N SER A 309 -2.92 -0.88 -26.56
CA SER A 309 -3.14 0.48 -26.07
C SER A 309 -3.21 0.57 -24.55
N LEU A 310 -3.45 -0.57 -23.88
CA LEU A 310 -3.49 -0.69 -22.43
C LEU A 310 -2.10 -1.04 -21.92
N TYR A 311 -1.46 -0.16 -21.15
CA TYR A 311 -0.07 -0.36 -20.69
C TYR A 311 0.26 0.40 -19.41
N TRP A 312 1.27 -0.08 -18.72
CA TRP A 312 2.00 0.67 -17.69
C TRP A 312 3.36 1.10 -18.22
N ASP A 313 3.80 2.29 -17.84
CA ASP A 313 5.17 2.75 -18.06
C ASP A 313 5.92 2.73 -16.73
N VAL A 314 7.09 2.10 -16.72
CA VAL A 314 7.99 2.00 -15.58
C VAL A 314 9.42 2.28 -16.03
N THR A 315 10.18 2.95 -15.17
CA THR A 315 11.63 3.19 -15.41
C THR A 315 12.43 2.50 -14.33
N ILE A 316 13.49 1.79 -14.72
CA ILE A 316 14.39 1.07 -13.80
C ILE A 316 15.83 1.52 -13.98
#